data_ceefa7a373cdc7e2f17c6807f40fad8c
#
_entry.id   ceefa7a373cdc7e2f17c6807f40fad8c
#
_cell.length_a   1.000
_cell.length_b   1.000
_cell.length_c   1.000
_cell.angle_alpha   90.00
_cell.angle_beta   90.00
_cell.angle_gamma   90.00
#
_symmetry.space_group_name_H-M   'P 1'
#
loop_
_entity.id
_entity.type
_entity.pdbx_description
1 polymer ?
#
loop_
_entity_poly.entity_id
_entity_poly.type
_entity_poly.pdbx_seq_one_letter_code
_entity_poly.pdbx_strand_id
1 'polypeptide(L)'
;HAAAVTAAIKKIDPSAEVFGMGGDALRNAGGEVLFDIKDHGVMGFVEVIKKLPALFKLRDDFEKVMDERKPDCLITVDYPGFNMKLAKLAHEKGIPVVSYIAPSAWAWHKSRAKNVAKIVDRVACIFPFEYDVYKEAGAKVEFVGHPLVDIVKPSMTINEANAFAGKKEGRKLILLMPGSRLMEIEKMLPTLLEAAKIIQKQLPEVDFVMPRAGTIPLNLLEEKIQASGLDVRITEGHNYDLFSVADLALATSGTVTLEAALCGLGSVIVYRTNPLTYMIAKMVVNIPHIGLPNIVAGRSVVPELIQNDFTPAKVAKAAMELLESERNALMKKDLEY
;
A
#
# COMPACT_ATOMS: atom_id res chain seq x y z
N HIS A 1 -8.24 -6.52 4.84
CA HIS A 1 -7.61 -7.00 6.09
C HIS A 1 -8.68 -7.33 7.15
N ALA A 2 -9.61 -6.43 7.50
CA ALA A 2 -10.66 -6.74 8.50
C ALA A 2 -11.47 -7.99 8.15
N ALA A 3 -11.86 -8.16 6.88
CA ALA A 3 -12.56 -9.36 6.41
C ALA A 3 -11.76 -10.65 6.62
N ALA A 4 -10.44 -10.64 6.39
CA ALA A 4 -9.60 -11.81 6.64
C ALA A 4 -9.53 -12.18 8.13
N VAL A 5 -9.42 -11.17 8.99
CA VAL A 5 -9.49 -11.37 10.46
C VAL A 5 -10.84 -11.94 10.87
N THR A 6 -11.94 -11.39 10.34
CA THR A 6 -13.30 -11.89 10.60
C THR A 6 -13.46 -13.35 10.18
N ALA A 7 -13.02 -13.69 8.97
CA ALA A 7 -13.09 -15.08 8.48
C ALA A 7 -12.27 -16.03 9.37
N ALA A 8 -11.10 -15.61 9.85
CA ALA A 8 -10.28 -16.40 10.76
C ALA A 8 -10.96 -16.59 12.13
N ILE A 9 -11.54 -15.53 12.69
CA ILE A 9 -12.31 -15.62 13.95
C ILE A 9 -13.47 -16.60 13.79
N LYS A 10 -14.28 -16.45 12.73
CA LYS A 10 -15.42 -17.34 12.47
C LYS A 10 -15.04 -18.79 12.22
N LYS A 11 -13.82 -19.03 11.73
CA LYS A 11 -13.29 -20.39 11.56
C LYS A 11 -12.91 -21.02 12.91
N ILE A 12 -12.42 -20.21 13.85
CA ILE A 12 -12.03 -20.67 15.22
C ILE A 12 -13.27 -20.82 16.08
N ASP A 13 -14.13 -19.81 16.05
CA ASP A 13 -15.40 -19.79 16.79
C ASP A 13 -16.54 -19.33 15.85
N PRO A 14 -17.32 -20.26 15.29
CA PRO A 14 -18.46 -19.95 14.44
C PRO A 14 -19.56 -19.13 15.14
N SER A 15 -19.63 -19.17 16.46
CA SER A 15 -20.60 -18.42 17.27
C SER A 15 -20.20 -16.97 17.51
N ALA A 16 -18.92 -16.61 17.32
CA ALA A 16 -18.44 -15.26 17.57
C ALA A 16 -19.20 -14.23 16.70
N GLU A 17 -19.75 -13.22 17.33
CA GLU A 17 -20.37 -12.08 16.63
C GLU A 17 -19.29 -11.04 16.29
N VAL A 18 -19.17 -10.72 15.01
CA VAL A 18 -18.23 -9.69 14.53
C VAL A 18 -19.03 -8.58 13.87
N PHE A 19 -18.89 -7.36 14.38
CA PHE A 19 -19.61 -6.19 13.88
C PHE A 19 -18.72 -4.94 13.88
N GLY A 20 -18.99 -3.98 13.02
CA GLY A 20 -18.22 -2.74 12.99
C GLY A 20 -18.28 -1.99 11.67
N MET A 21 -17.20 -1.28 11.37
CA MET A 21 -17.04 -0.55 10.12
C MET A 21 -16.36 -1.41 9.05
N GLY A 22 -16.99 -1.49 7.89
CA GLY A 22 -16.47 -2.28 6.78
C GLY A 22 -17.25 -2.04 5.49
N GLY A 23 -17.10 -2.92 4.54
CA GLY A 23 -17.81 -2.94 3.28
C GLY A 23 -18.21 -4.36 2.91
N ASP A 24 -18.45 -4.60 1.62
CA ASP A 24 -18.94 -5.89 1.12
C ASP A 24 -18.04 -7.07 1.49
N ALA A 25 -16.72 -6.87 1.51
CA ALA A 25 -15.78 -7.90 1.93
C ALA A 25 -15.99 -8.34 3.39
N LEU A 26 -16.33 -7.42 4.30
CA LEU A 26 -16.62 -7.75 5.69
C LEU A 26 -17.94 -8.52 5.80
N ARG A 27 -18.99 -8.09 5.06
CA ARG A 27 -20.28 -8.81 4.98
C ARG A 27 -20.09 -10.23 4.49
N ASN A 28 -19.31 -10.41 3.40
CA ASN A 28 -19.04 -11.73 2.82
C ASN A 28 -18.24 -12.64 3.76
N ALA A 29 -17.46 -12.07 4.67
CA ALA A 29 -16.75 -12.81 5.71
C ALA A 29 -17.60 -13.15 6.94
N GLY A 30 -18.89 -12.81 6.93
CA GLY A 30 -19.84 -13.08 8.02
C GLY A 30 -19.83 -12.01 9.13
N GLY A 31 -19.29 -10.81 8.86
CA GLY A 31 -19.35 -9.67 9.77
C GLY A 31 -20.56 -8.77 9.49
N GLU A 32 -21.16 -8.23 10.56
CA GLU A 32 -22.21 -7.22 10.49
C GLU A 32 -21.58 -5.84 10.23
N VAL A 33 -21.95 -5.19 9.14
CA VAL A 33 -21.50 -3.83 8.81
C VAL A 33 -22.48 -2.82 9.37
N LEU A 34 -22.09 -2.19 10.47
CA LEU A 34 -22.85 -1.11 11.10
C LEU A 34 -22.59 0.23 10.42
N PHE A 35 -21.38 0.45 9.96
CA PHE A 35 -20.94 1.67 9.27
C PHE A 35 -20.26 1.29 7.96
N ASP A 36 -20.79 1.75 6.83
CA ASP A 36 -20.19 1.43 5.53
C ASP A 36 -19.01 2.36 5.24
N ILE A 37 -17.89 1.77 4.82
CA ILE A 37 -16.68 2.54 4.45
C ILE A 37 -16.91 3.47 3.26
N LYS A 38 -17.90 3.19 2.40
CA LYS A 38 -18.26 4.05 1.26
C LYS A 38 -18.77 5.41 1.73
N ASP A 39 -19.46 5.45 2.87
CA ASP A 39 -20.02 6.68 3.44
C ASP A 39 -19.01 7.46 4.28
N HIS A 40 -18.00 6.76 4.82
CA HIS A 40 -17.03 7.29 5.78
C HIS A 40 -15.60 7.36 5.27
N GLY A 41 -15.34 6.94 4.02
CA GLY A 41 -14.02 6.98 3.39
C GLY A 41 -13.52 8.41 3.28
N VAL A 42 -12.32 8.68 3.83
CA VAL A 42 -11.65 9.99 3.77
C VAL A 42 -10.35 9.82 3.02
N MET A 43 -10.25 10.42 1.85
CA MET A 43 -9.02 10.45 1.06
C MET A 43 -8.53 11.89 0.92
N GLY A 44 -7.38 12.21 1.56
CA GLY A 44 -6.71 13.50 1.42
C GLY A 44 -6.84 14.44 2.61
N PHE A 45 -5.77 15.24 2.85
CA PHE A 45 -5.64 16.10 4.03
C PHE A 45 -6.72 17.19 4.10
N VAL A 46 -7.10 17.78 2.96
CA VAL A 46 -8.13 18.83 2.89
C VAL A 46 -9.53 18.25 3.13
N GLU A 47 -9.79 17.02 2.65
CA GLU A 47 -11.05 16.32 2.89
C GLU A 47 -11.20 15.89 4.35
N VAL A 48 -10.09 15.54 5.02
CA VAL A 48 -10.09 15.22 6.46
C VAL A 48 -10.62 16.39 7.27
N ILE A 49 -10.18 17.63 6.98
CA ILE A 49 -10.62 18.82 7.70
C ILE A 49 -12.12 19.07 7.49
N LYS A 50 -12.61 18.92 6.27
CA LYS A 50 -14.06 19.08 5.95
C LYS A 50 -14.93 18.01 6.58
N LYS A 51 -14.40 16.79 6.78
CA LYS A 51 -15.12 15.64 7.35
C LYS A 51 -14.89 15.44 8.85
N LEU A 52 -14.14 16.33 9.52
CA LEU A 52 -13.92 16.25 10.98
C LEU A 52 -15.22 16.12 11.78
N PRO A 53 -16.31 16.89 11.53
CA PRO A 53 -17.56 16.72 12.25
C PRO A 53 -18.19 15.33 12.07
N ALA A 54 -18.11 14.78 10.85
CA ALA A 54 -18.62 13.43 10.56
C ALA A 54 -17.78 12.35 11.27
N LEU A 55 -16.45 12.53 11.38
CA LEU A 55 -15.59 11.61 12.13
C LEU A 55 -15.85 11.68 13.65
N PHE A 56 -16.16 12.87 14.20
CA PHE A 56 -16.56 12.97 15.60
C PHE A 56 -17.91 12.29 15.84
N LYS A 57 -18.89 12.50 14.97
CA LYS A 57 -20.18 11.81 15.04
C LYS A 57 -19.99 10.29 14.94
N LEU A 58 -19.21 9.81 14.00
CA LEU A 58 -18.92 8.38 13.85
C LEU A 58 -18.27 7.79 15.12
N ARG A 59 -17.35 8.52 15.77
CA ARG A 59 -16.78 8.12 17.06
C ARG A 59 -17.88 8.00 18.13
N ASP A 60 -18.78 8.98 18.22
CA ASP A 60 -19.85 8.99 19.22
C ASP A 60 -20.87 7.87 18.95
N ASP A 61 -21.12 7.55 17.67
CA ASP A 61 -21.96 6.42 17.29
C ASP A 61 -21.29 5.07 17.63
N PHE A 62 -19.98 4.93 17.46
CA PHE A 62 -19.22 3.77 17.94
C PHE A 62 -19.27 3.66 19.47
N GLU A 63 -19.22 4.77 20.19
CA GLU A 63 -19.34 4.79 21.64
C GLU A 63 -20.67 4.20 22.10
N LYS A 64 -21.78 4.61 21.47
CA LYS A 64 -23.11 4.05 21.76
C LYS A 64 -23.17 2.54 21.48
N VAL A 65 -22.61 2.11 20.34
CA VAL A 65 -22.52 0.68 20.00
C VAL A 65 -21.75 -0.10 21.07
N MET A 66 -20.63 0.44 21.57
CA MET A 66 -19.86 -0.21 22.66
C MET A 66 -20.70 -0.32 23.95
N ASP A 67 -21.48 0.71 24.28
CA ASP A 67 -22.33 0.70 25.47
C ASP A 67 -23.52 -0.27 25.35
N GLU A 68 -24.12 -0.35 24.18
CA GLU A 68 -25.31 -1.18 23.92
C GLU A 68 -24.95 -2.65 23.72
N ARG A 69 -23.91 -2.92 22.89
CA ARG A 69 -23.54 -4.30 22.48
C ARG A 69 -22.50 -4.92 23.40
N LYS A 70 -21.79 -4.13 24.21
CA LYS A 70 -20.77 -4.57 25.19
C LYS A 70 -19.82 -5.61 24.61
N PRO A 71 -19.05 -5.27 23.56
CA PRO A 71 -18.15 -6.21 22.91
C PRO A 71 -17.06 -6.71 23.87
N ASP A 72 -16.70 -7.98 23.75
CA ASP A 72 -15.60 -8.58 24.53
C ASP A 72 -14.23 -8.04 24.13
N CYS A 73 -14.09 -7.51 22.91
CA CYS A 73 -12.83 -6.97 22.38
C CYS A 73 -13.08 -5.99 21.25
N LEU A 74 -12.27 -4.93 21.19
CA LEU A 74 -12.14 -4.05 20.01
C LEU A 74 -10.91 -4.45 19.20
N ILE A 75 -11.08 -4.78 17.93
CA ILE A 75 -10.00 -5.00 16.99
C ILE A 75 -9.90 -3.79 16.05
N THR A 76 -8.81 -3.03 16.13
CA THR A 76 -8.52 -1.95 15.19
C THR A 76 -7.62 -2.45 14.08
N VAL A 77 -7.96 -2.12 12.83
CA VAL A 77 -7.18 -2.53 11.63
C VAL A 77 -6.78 -1.29 10.86
N ASP A 78 -5.46 -1.01 10.79
CA ASP A 78 -4.93 0.17 10.10
C ASP A 78 -5.60 1.50 10.54
N TYR A 79 -5.64 2.51 9.66
CA TYR A 79 -6.31 3.81 9.84
C TYR A 79 -6.07 4.45 11.23
N PRO A 80 -4.81 4.68 11.62
CA PRO A 80 -4.44 5.03 12.99
C PRO A 80 -5.03 6.36 13.47
N GLY A 81 -5.26 7.31 12.57
CA GLY A 81 -5.81 8.63 12.92
C GLY A 81 -7.19 8.57 13.59
N PHE A 82 -8.02 7.63 13.20
CA PHE A 82 -9.34 7.40 13.79
C PHE A 82 -9.31 6.26 14.80
N ASN A 83 -8.73 5.14 14.45
CA ASN A 83 -8.73 3.93 15.26
C ASN A 83 -8.08 4.11 16.64
N MET A 84 -7.05 4.94 16.77
CA MET A 84 -6.46 5.23 18.08
C MET A 84 -7.39 6.04 19.01
N LYS A 85 -8.34 6.79 18.45
CA LYS A 85 -9.39 7.46 19.26
C LYS A 85 -10.41 6.43 19.77
N LEU A 86 -10.80 5.47 18.93
CA LEU A 86 -11.67 4.36 19.34
C LEU A 86 -11.00 3.45 20.36
N ALA A 87 -9.71 3.13 20.14
CA ALA A 87 -8.91 2.32 21.07
C ALA A 87 -8.84 2.96 22.46
N LYS A 88 -8.62 4.28 22.52
CA LYS A 88 -8.63 5.01 23.79
C LYS A 88 -9.99 4.94 24.49
N LEU A 89 -11.08 5.13 23.74
CA LEU A 89 -12.44 5.06 24.26
C LEU A 89 -12.77 3.65 24.80
N ALA A 90 -12.43 2.60 24.04
CA ALA A 90 -12.63 1.22 24.46
C ALA A 90 -11.82 0.90 25.75
N HIS A 91 -10.56 1.33 25.79
CA HIS A 91 -9.72 1.17 26.96
C HIS A 91 -10.30 1.86 28.21
N GLU A 92 -10.81 3.09 28.09
CA GLU A 92 -11.47 3.83 29.16
C GLU A 92 -12.75 3.13 29.65
N LYS A 93 -13.41 2.36 28.79
CA LYS A 93 -14.59 1.52 29.13
C LYS A 93 -14.22 0.11 29.62
N GLY A 94 -12.93 -0.22 29.73
CA GLY A 94 -12.47 -1.54 30.15
C GLY A 94 -12.62 -2.63 29.09
N ILE A 95 -12.85 -2.27 27.82
CA ILE A 95 -12.93 -3.19 26.70
C ILE A 95 -11.51 -3.49 26.21
N PRO A 96 -11.05 -4.74 26.18
CA PRO A 96 -9.74 -5.11 25.62
C PRO A 96 -9.56 -4.64 24.18
N VAL A 97 -8.36 -4.16 23.85
CA VAL A 97 -8.04 -3.63 22.52
C VAL A 97 -6.91 -4.41 21.88
N VAL A 98 -7.14 -4.89 20.66
CA VAL A 98 -6.11 -5.47 19.78
C VAL A 98 -5.91 -4.53 18.60
N SER A 99 -4.67 -4.13 18.34
CA SER A 99 -4.32 -3.33 17.17
C SER A 99 -3.58 -4.19 16.13
N TYR A 100 -4.24 -4.46 15.02
CA TYR A 100 -3.67 -5.13 13.86
C TYR A 100 -3.31 -4.09 12.81
N ILE A 101 -2.11 -4.19 12.22
CA ILE A 101 -1.51 -3.15 11.37
C ILE A 101 -1.46 -1.83 12.15
N ALA A 102 -0.67 -1.86 13.20
CA ALA A 102 -0.54 -0.75 14.15
C ALA A 102 0.07 0.50 13.50
N PRO A 103 -0.08 1.69 14.11
CA PRO A 103 0.51 2.92 13.59
C PRO A 103 2.00 2.76 13.29
N SER A 104 2.47 3.30 12.14
CA SER A 104 3.88 3.26 11.72
C SER A 104 4.77 4.12 12.65
N ALA A 105 4.88 3.73 13.93
CA ALA A 105 5.64 4.45 14.96
C ALA A 105 7.15 4.46 14.67
N TRP A 106 7.62 3.48 13.92
CA TRP A 106 9.00 3.35 13.45
C TRP A 106 9.43 4.48 12.51
N ALA A 107 8.50 4.99 11.68
CA ALA A 107 8.79 6.01 10.68
C ALA A 107 8.71 7.45 11.22
N TRP A 108 7.83 7.72 12.19
CA TRP A 108 7.47 9.09 12.55
C TRP A 108 7.96 9.52 13.94
N HIS A 109 7.67 8.80 14.99
CA HIS A 109 8.08 9.13 16.36
C HIS A 109 7.90 7.93 17.29
N LYS A 110 8.95 7.59 18.05
CA LYS A 110 8.91 6.57 19.12
C LYS A 110 7.86 6.87 20.21
N SER A 111 7.49 8.15 20.41
CA SER A 111 6.43 8.55 21.34
C SER A 111 5.04 7.99 20.98
N ARG A 112 4.77 7.74 19.70
CA ARG A 112 3.52 7.10 19.27
C ARG A 112 3.40 5.67 19.78
N ALA A 113 4.48 4.90 19.73
CA ALA A 113 4.49 3.55 20.27
C ALA A 113 4.17 3.54 21.78
N LYS A 114 4.72 4.49 22.56
CA LYS A 114 4.39 4.65 23.99
C LYS A 114 2.91 4.98 24.24
N ASN A 115 2.31 5.77 23.36
CA ASN A 115 0.87 6.08 23.47
C ASN A 115 0.01 4.87 23.13
N VAL A 116 0.38 4.10 22.10
CA VAL A 116 -0.29 2.83 21.75
C VAL A 116 -0.17 1.84 22.91
N ALA A 117 1.02 1.67 23.48
CA ALA A 117 1.27 0.74 24.60
C ALA A 117 0.41 1.03 25.85
N LYS A 118 -0.10 2.25 26.00
CA LYS A 118 -0.97 2.63 27.14
C LYS A 118 -2.44 2.26 26.96
N ILE A 119 -2.91 2.15 25.71
CA ILE A 119 -4.34 2.01 25.39
C ILE A 119 -4.66 0.75 24.59
N VAL A 120 -3.65 -0.02 24.23
CA VAL A 120 -3.81 -1.26 23.43
C VAL A 120 -3.25 -2.43 24.23
N ASP A 121 -4.06 -3.46 24.42
CA ASP A 121 -3.68 -4.65 25.20
C ASP A 121 -2.76 -5.59 24.42
N ARG A 122 -2.92 -5.66 23.10
CA ARG A 122 -2.10 -6.47 22.19
C ARG A 122 -1.86 -5.71 20.88
N VAL A 123 -0.61 -5.67 20.44
CA VAL A 123 -0.21 -5.15 19.14
C VAL A 123 0.19 -6.31 18.26
N ALA A 124 -0.53 -6.53 17.17
CA ALA A 124 -0.19 -7.48 16.13
C ALA A 124 0.52 -6.71 14.99
N CYS A 125 1.84 -6.71 15.01
CA CYS A 125 2.65 -6.02 14.02
C CYS A 125 2.91 -6.90 12.79
N ILE A 126 3.01 -6.26 11.62
CA ILE A 126 3.15 -6.92 10.33
C ILE A 126 4.57 -6.87 9.77
N PHE A 127 5.44 -6.04 10.34
CA PHE A 127 6.85 -5.98 9.98
C PHE A 127 7.75 -6.34 11.16
N PRO A 128 8.86 -7.09 10.94
CA PRO A 128 9.75 -7.52 12.02
C PRO A 128 10.32 -6.35 12.83
N PHE A 129 10.69 -5.26 12.16
CA PHE A 129 11.26 -4.06 12.82
C PHE A 129 10.25 -3.29 13.68
N GLU A 130 8.95 -3.47 13.48
CA GLU A 130 7.91 -2.90 14.35
C GLU A 130 7.89 -3.56 15.71
N TYR A 131 8.21 -4.85 15.77
CA TYR A 131 8.24 -5.63 17.01
C TYR A 131 9.14 -4.97 18.07
N ASP A 132 10.38 -4.65 17.69
CA ASP A 132 11.34 -4.04 18.62
C ASP A 132 10.87 -2.64 19.09
N VAL A 133 10.34 -1.82 18.17
CA VAL A 133 9.84 -0.48 18.48
C VAL A 133 8.69 -0.53 19.50
N TYR A 134 7.74 -1.44 19.33
CA TYR A 134 6.61 -1.59 20.25
C TYR A 134 7.00 -2.27 21.56
N LYS A 135 7.91 -3.23 21.52
CA LYS A 135 8.46 -3.89 22.71
C LYS A 135 9.23 -2.90 23.59
N GLU A 136 10.11 -2.09 23.00
CA GLU A 136 10.81 -1.02 23.72
C GLU A 136 9.85 0.02 24.34
N ALA A 137 8.71 0.23 23.73
CA ALA A 137 7.67 1.12 24.24
C ALA A 137 6.85 0.51 25.41
N GLY A 138 7.05 -0.77 25.73
CA GLY A 138 6.34 -1.50 26.79
C GLY A 138 5.01 -2.12 26.33
N ALA A 139 4.74 -2.19 25.01
CA ALA A 139 3.55 -2.88 24.51
C ALA A 139 3.69 -4.40 24.57
N LYS A 140 2.58 -5.10 24.75
CA LYS A 140 2.49 -6.54 24.48
C LYS A 140 2.34 -6.71 22.97
N VAL A 141 3.44 -7.02 22.29
CA VAL A 141 3.52 -7.08 20.83
C VAL A 141 3.82 -8.49 20.35
N GLU A 142 3.20 -8.85 19.24
CA GLU A 142 3.45 -10.10 18.52
C GLU A 142 3.68 -9.78 17.04
N PHE A 143 4.71 -10.40 16.44
CA PHE A 143 4.92 -10.34 15.00
C PHE A 143 4.07 -11.44 14.34
N VAL A 144 3.07 -11.04 13.56
CA VAL A 144 2.10 -11.96 12.95
C VAL A 144 2.32 -12.17 11.44
N GLY A 145 3.33 -11.52 10.88
CA GLY A 145 3.60 -11.53 9.44
C GLY A 145 2.74 -10.54 8.66
N HIS A 146 3.16 -10.26 7.43
CA HIS A 146 2.46 -9.30 6.57
C HIS A 146 1.34 -10.01 5.79
N PRO A 147 0.09 -9.51 5.83
CA PRO A 147 -1.05 -10.17 5.16
C PRO A 147 -0.90 -10.30 3.64
N LEU A 148 -0.08 -9.46 3.01
CA LEU A 148 0.18 -9.55 1.57
C LEU A 148 0.85 -10.87 1.18
N VAL A 149 1.60 -11.52 2.06
CA VAL A 149 2.22 -12.83 1.78
C VAL A 149 1.17 -13.88 1.44
N ASP A 150 -0.02 -13.79 2.05
CA ASP A 150 -1.13 -14.71 1.78
C ASP A 150 -1.98 -14.29 0.58
N ILE A 151 -2.06 -12.98 0.32
CA ILE A 151 -2.97 -12.36 -0.65
C ILE A 151 -2.34 -12.27 -2.04
N VAL A 152 -1.04 -11.96 -2.09
CA VAL A 152 -0.33 -11.73 -3.36
C VAL A 152 -0.03 -13.05 -4.03
N LYS A 153 -0.96 -13.49 -4.88
CA LYS A 153 -0.85 -14.73 -5.67
C LYS A 153 -1.39 -14.50 -7.06
N PRO A 154 -0.59 -14.74 -8.12
CA PRO A 154 -1.11 -14.77 -9.48
C PRO A 154 -2.21 -15.83 -9.59
N SER A 155 -3.23 -15.55 -10.38
CA SER A 155 -4.38 -16.43 -10.61
C SER A 155 -4.40 -17.02 -12.02
N MET A 156 -3.70 -16.40 -12.95
CA MET A 156 -3.58 -16.82 -14.36
C MET A 156 -2.32 -17.67 -14.56
N THR A 157 -2.36 -18.51 -15.57
CA THR A 157 -1.13 -19.10 -16.12
C THR A 157 -0.28 -18.03 -16.79
N ILE A 158 1.02 -18.28 -16.98
CA ILE A 158 1.94 -17.35 -17.66
C ILE A 158 1.44 -16.96 -19.06
N ASN A 159 0.87 -17.90 -19.80
CA ASN A 159 0.34 -17.62 -21.14
C ASN A 159 -0.89 -16.71 -21.10
N GLU A 160 -1.81 -16.93 -20.17
CA GLU A 160 -2.98 -16.08 -19.96
C GLU A 160 -2.58 -14.69 -19.52
N ALA A 161 -1.63 -14.58 -18.57
CA ALA A 161 -1.12 -13.30 -18.09
C ALA A 161 -0.39 -12.51 -19.20
N ASN A 162 0.41 -13.17 -20.05
CA ASN A 162 1.04 -12.54 -21.22
C ASN A 162 -0.02 -12.05 -22.22
N ALA A 163 -1.05 -12.84 -22.49
CA ALA A 163 -2.15 -12.44 -23.38
C ALA A 163 -2.94 -11.27 -22.80
N PHE A 164 -3.22 -11.29 -21.49
CA PHE A 164 -3.88 -10.19 -20.77
C PHE A 164 -3.04 -8.91 -20.82
N ALA A 165 -1.74 -9.01 -20.58
CA ALA A 165 -0.80 -7.90 -20.70
C ALA A 165 -0.64 -7.40 -22.15
N GLY A 166 -0.96 -8.22 -23.14
CA GLY A 166 -0.65 -7.95 -24.55
C GLY A 166 0.84 -8.00 -24.85
N LYS A 167 1.63 -8.74 -24.04
CA LYS A 167 3.06 -8.91 -24.21
C LYS A 167 3.34 -9.71 -25.48
N LYS A 168 4.13 -9.14 -26.36
CA LYS A 168 4.57 -9.82 -27.60
C LYS A 168 5.80 -10.68 -27.29
N GLU A 169 5.92 -11.79 -28.02
CA GLU A 169 7.05 -12.70 -27.86
C GLU A 169 8.38 -11.98 -28.12
N GLY A 170 9.38 -12.28 -27.30
CA GLY A 170 10.71 -11.68 -27.39
C GLY A 170 10.82 -10.25 -26.86
N ARG A 171 9.72 -9.60 -26.49
CA ARG A 171 9.73 -8.21 -26.03
C ARG A 171 9.76 -8.11 -24.50
N LYS A 172 10.38 -7.04 -24.01
CA LYS A 172 10.33 -6.68 -22.58
C LYS A 172 9.01 -6.02 -22.25
N LEU A 173 8.48 -6.30 -21.06
CA LEU A 173 7.27 -5.70 -20.54
C LEU A 173 7.59 -4.83 -19.32
N ILE A 174 7.28 -3.53 -19.43
CA ILE A 174 7.45 -2.59 -18.32
C ILE A 174 6.09 -2.09 -17.86
N LEU A 175 5.84 -2.18 -16.56
CA LEU A 175 4.65 -1.62 -15.95
C LEU A 175 4.86 -0.16 -15.56
N LEU A 176 3.92 0.71 -15.96
CA LEU A 176 3.86 2.10 -15.53
C LEU A 176 2.82 2.23 -14.42
N MET A 177 3.25 2.44 -13.18
CA MET A 177 2.37 2.51 -12.01
C MET A 177 2.43 3.89 -11.35
N PRO A 178 1.74 4.90 -11.93
CA PRO A 178 1.85 6.30 -11.51
C PRO A 178 1.14 6.61 -10.19
N GLY A 179 0.43 5.66 -9.61
CA GLY A 179 -0.29 5.79 -8.34
C GLY A 179 -1.79 5.52 -8.46
N SER A 180 -2.47 5.64 -7.33
CA SER A 180 -3.91 5.35 -7.19
C SER A 180 -4.75 6.57 -6.82
N ARG A 181 -4.13 7.77 -6.74
CA ARG A 181 -4.79 9.04 -6.41
C ARG A 181 -4.56 10.06 -7.52
N LEU A 182 -5.55 10.91 -7.76
CA LEU A 182 -5.45 11.95 -8.81
C LEU A 182 -4.19 12.80 -8.69
N MET A 183 -3.85 13.26 -7.47
CA MET A 183 -2.62 14.02 -7.22
C MET A 183 -1.32 13.25 -7.53
N GLU A 184 -1.32 11.93 -7.36
CA GLU A 184 -0.20 11.09 -7.75
C GLU A 184 -0.09 11.02 -9.27
N ILE A 185 -1.20 10.75 -9.96
CA ILE A 185 -1.26 10.74 -11.44
C ILE A 185 -0.73 12.06 -12.02
N GLU A 186 -1.20 13.19 -11.52
CA GLU A 186 -0.76 14.51 -12.00
C GLU A 186 0.73 14.74 -11.86
N LYS A 187 1.33 14.27 -10.75
CA LYS A 187 2.75 14.52 -10.44
C LYS A 187 3.69 13.47 -11.02
N MET A 188 3.27 12.21 -11.11
CA MET A 188 4.15 11.11 -11.50
C MET A 188 4.05 10.77 -12.98
N LEU A 189 2.82 10.69 -13.53
CA LEU A 189 2.59 10.16 -14.87
C LEU A 189 3.34 10.93 -15.98
N PRO A 190 3.40 12.26 -16.00
CA PRO A 190 4.14 12.97 -17.05
C PRO A 190 5.63 12.57 -17.11
N THR A 191 6.29 12.50 -15.95
CA THR A 191 7.70 12.11 -15.88
C THR A 191 7.91 10.64 -16.26
N LEU A 192 6.99 9.75 -15.89
CA LEU A 192 7.06 8.34 -16.26
C LEU A 192 6.87 8.12 -17.76
N LEU A 193 5.95 8.83 -18.40
CA LEU A 193 5.76 8.77 -19.84
C LEU A 193 7.00 9.28 -20.61
N GLU A 194 7.59 10.38 -20.17
CA GLU A 194 8.85 10.86 -20.78
C GLU A 194 10.02 9.88 -20.56
N ALA A 195 10.11 9.24 -19.40
CA ALA A 195 11.09 8.16 -19.16
C ALA A 195 10.83 6.97 -20.09
N ALA A 196 9.58 6.56 -20.26
CA ALA A 196 9.19 5.47 -21.16
C ALA A 196 9.58 5.77 -22.63
N LYS A 197 9.46 7.01 -23.10
CA LYS A 197 9.97 7.42 -24.43
C LYS A 197 11.47 7.23 -24.56
N ILE A 198 12.24 7.61 -23.53
CA ILE A 198 13.70 7.42 -23.53
C ILE A 198 14.03 5.93 -23.56
N ILE A 199 13.33 5.12 -22.76
CA ILE A 199 13.52 3.67 -22.74
C ILE A 199 13.20 3.08 -24.12
N GLN A 200 12.06 3.43 -24.72
CA GLN A 200 11.65 2.93 -26.02
C GLN A 200 12.66 3.24 -27.15
N LYS A 201 13.32 4.40 -27.07
CA LYS A 201 14.38 4.75 -28.03
C LYS A 201 15.62 3.87 -27.88
N GLN A 202 15.94 3.45 -26.67
CA GLN A 202 17.11 2.61 -26.38
C GLN A 202 16.79 1.12 -26.53
N LEU A 203 15.54 0.74 -26.26
CA LEU A 203 15.01 -0.63 -26.34
C LEU A 203 13.73 -0.62 -27.17
N PRO A 204 13.79 -0.65 -28.50
CA PRO A 204 12.60 -0.61 -29.37
C PRO A 204 11.64 -1.78 -29.13
N GLU A 205 12.16 -2.91 -28.67
CA GLU A 205 11.37 -4.10 -28.36
C GLU A 205 10.89 -4.10 -26.91
N VAL A 206 10.16 -3.07 -26.53
CA VAL A 206 9.54 -2.93 -25.21
C VAL A 206 8.04 -2.68 -25.38
N ASP A 207 7.25 -3.31 -24.53
CA ASP A 207 5.82 -3.07 -24.38
C ASP A 207 5.57 -2.38 -23.03
N PHE A 208 4.64 -1.44 -23.00
CA PHE A 208 4.24 -0.74 -21.77
C PHE A 208 2.80 -1.06 -21.41
N VAL A 209 2.59 -1.38 -20.13
CA VAL A 209 1.26 -1.61 -19.56
C VAL A 209 1.08 -0.72 -18.33
N MET A 210 -0.11 -0.15 -18.19
CA MET A 210 -0.50 0.68 -17.05
C MET A 210 -1.70 0.07 -16.35
N PRO A 211 -1.49 -0.62 -15.21
CA PRO A 211 -2.59 -1.06 -14.38
C PRO A 211 -3.31 0.15 -13.78
N ARG A 212 -4.59 0.31 -14.10
CA ARG A 212 -5.42 1.40 -13.59
C ARG A 212 -6.04 1.05 -12.25
N ALA A 213 -5.88 1.92 -11.27
CA ALA A 213 -6.70 1.86 -10.06
C ALA A 213 -8.13 2.32 -10.36
N GLY A 214 -9.13 1.60 -9.89
CA GLY A 214 -10.55 1.92 -10.15
C GLY A 214 -10.99 3.31 -9.69
N THR A 215 -10.22 3.97 -8.83
CA THR A 215 -10.43 5.35 -8.39
C THR A 215 -10.02 6.41 -9.41
N ILE A 216 -9.29 6.02 -10.46
CA ILE A 216 -8.78 6.94 -11.48
C ILE A 216 -9.66 6.87 -12.74
N PRO A 217 -10.19 8.00 -13.23
CA PRO A 217 -10.95 8.05 -14.48
C PRO A 217 -10.12 7.56 -15.67
N LEU A 218 -10.69 6.69 -16.49
CA LEU A 218 -10.01 6.09 -17.64
C LEU A 218 -9.60 7.16 -18.66
N ASN A 219 -10.53 8.05 -19.01
CA ASN A 219 -10.30 9.11 -19.98
C ASN A 219 -9.10 10.01 -19.62
N LEU A 220 -8.87 10.26 -18.32
CA LEU A 220 -7.72 11.05 -17.86
C LEU A 220 -6.39 10.40 -18.23
N LEU A 221 -6.31 9.07 -18.13
CA LEU A 221 -5.10 8.33 -18.48
C LEU A 221 -4.93 8.26 -20.00
N GLU A 222 -6.02 7.98 -20.73
CA GLU A 222 -6.03 7.92 -22.19
C GLU A 222 -5.57 9.23 -22.82
N GLU A 223 -6.09 10.37 -22.37
CA GLU A 223 -5.68 11.71 -22.83
C GLU A 223 -4.17 11.95 -22.65
N LYS A 224 -3.62 11.60 -21.47
CA LYS A 224 -2.20 11.78 -21.17
C LYS A 224 -1.31 10.84 -21.99
N ILE A 225 -1.72 9.59 -22.16
CA ILE A 225 -1.00 8.61 -22.99
C ILE A 225 -1.02 9.06 -24.46
N GLN A 226 -2.17 9.42 -24.99
CA GLN A 226 -2.30 9.91 -26.35
C GLN A 226 -1.43 11.14 -26.61
N ALA A 227 -1.45 12.12 -25.70
CA ALA A 227 -0.59 13.29 -25.78
C ALA A 227 0.90 12.96 -25.75
N SER A 228 1.29 11.83 -25.13
CA SER A 228 2.68 11.38 -25.10
C SER A 228 3.13 10.76 -26.42
N GLY A 229 2.23 10.24 -27.25
CA GLY A 229 2.55 9.50 -28.47
C GLY A 229 3.12 8.10 -28.22
N LEU A 230 3.05 7.59 -27.00
CA LEU A 230 3.44 6.22 -26.65
C LEU A 230 2.26 5.27 -26.86
N ASP A 231 2.56 4.02 -27.22
CA ASP A 231 1.62 2.90 -27.13
C ASP A 231 1.71 2.28 -25.73
N VAL A 232 0.70 2.59 -24.91
CA VAL A 232 0.60 2.07 -23.53
C VAL A 232 -0.76 1.43 -23.35
N ARG A 233 -0.79 0.13 -23.07
CA ARG A 233 -2.01 -0.59 -22.79
C ARG A 233 -2.47 -0.31 -21.37
N ILE A 234 -3.70 0.16 -21.19
CA ILE A 234 -4.33 0.27 -19.87
C ILE A 234 -5.04 -1.04 -19.54
N THR A 235 -4.89 -1.50 -18.30
CA THR A 235 -5.56 -2.71 -17.79
C THR A 235 -6.25 -2.42 -16.46
N GLU A 236 -7.21 -3.26 -16.08
CA GLU A 236 -7.91 -3.19 -14.79
C GLU A 236 -7.89 -4.55 -14.10
N GLY A 237 -7.60 -4.54 -12.79
CA GLY A 237 -7.47 -5.77 -12.02
C GLY A 237 -6.25 -6.61 -12.43
N HIS A 238 -6.19 -7.82 -11.91
CA HIS A 238 -5.16 -8.81 -12.23
C HIS A 238 -3.71 -8.31 -12.09
N ASN A 239 -3.47 -7.42 -11.11
CA ASN A 239 -2.14 -6.83 -10.93
C ASN A 239 -1.08 -7.88 -10.65
N TYR A 240 -1.39 -8.91 -9.85
CA TYR A 240 -0.44 -9.97 -9.50
C TYR A 240 -0.09 -10.84 -10.72
N ASP A 241 -1.04 -11.03 -11.62
CA ASP A 241 -0.81 -11.71 -12.90
C ASP A 241 0.11 -10.90 -13.80
N LEU A 242 -0.08 -9.57 -13.87
CA LEU A 242 0.83 -8.66 -14.57
C LEU A 242 2.24 -8.68 -13.96
N PHE A 243 2.34 -8.68 -12.62
CA PHE A 243 3.64 -8.72 -11.93
C PHE A 243 4.41 -9.99 -12.23
N SER A 244 3.72 -11.13 -12.43
CA SER A 244 4.36 -12.41 -12.73
C SER A 244 4.99 -12.49 -14.14
N VAL A 245 4.58 -11.65 -15.08
CA VAL A 245 5.06 -11.66 -16.48
C VAL A 245 5.81 -10.40 -16.89
N ALA A 246 5.80 -9.37 -16.06
CA ALA A 246 6.55 -8.14 -16.32
C ALA A 246 8.05 -8.32 -16.04
N ASP A 247 8.86 -7.56 -16.76
CA ASP A 247 10.30 -7.54 -16.57
C ASP A 247 10.75 -6.47 -15.56
N LEU A 248 9.97 -5.37 -15.44
CA LEU A 248 10.25 -4.25 -14.55
C LEU A 248 8.99 -3.43 -14.29
N ALA A 249 8.94 -2.74 -13.16
CA ALA A 249 7.95 -1.72 -12.87
C ALA A 249 8.58 -0.34 -12.63
N LEU A 250 7.97 0.72 -13.18
CA LEU A 250 8.22 2.11 -12.80
C LEU A 250 7.07 2.51 -11.88
N ALA A 251 7.32 2.53 -10.57
CA ALA A 251 6.24 2.53 -9.59
C ALA A 251 6.33 3.70 -8.61
N THR A 252 5.20 4.35 -8.38
CA THR A 252 5.05 5.31 -7.28
C THR A 252 5.15 4.57 -5.94
N SER A 253 5.93 5.14 -5.00
CA SER A 253 6.08 4.57 -3.67
C SER A 253 4.73 4.35 -2.98
N GLY A 254 4.50 3.14 -2.50
CA GLY A 254 3.28 2.70 -1.83
C GLY A 254 3.29 1.17 -1.64
N THR A 255 2.19 0.64 -1.15
CA THR A 255 2.02 -0.81 -0.89
C THR A 255 2.25 -1.65 -2.15
N VAL A 256 1.89 -1.12 -3.32
CA VAL A 256 2.06 -1.80 -4.62
C VAL A 256 3.52 -2.20 -4.91
N THR A 257 4.49 -1.46 -4.39
CA THR A 257 5.91 -1.80 -4.56
C THR A 257 6.31 -3.05 -3.77
N LEU A 258 5.70 -3.27 -2.61
CA LEU A 258 5.86 -4.50 -1.84
C LEU A 258 5.12 -5.67 -2.50
N GLU A 259 3.92 -5.43 -3.03
CA GLU A 259 3.16 -6.44 -3.79
C GLU A 259 3.95 -6.91 -5.02
N ALA A 260 4.55 -5.98 -5.77
CA ALA A 260 5.42 -6.30 -6.90
C ALA A 260 6.64 -7.12 -6.46
N ALA A 261 7.30 -6.71 -5.38
CA ALA A 261 8.44 -7.41 -4.82
C ALA A 261 8.11 -8.86 -4.39
N LEU A 262 6.95 -9.07 -3.76
CA LEU A 262 6.46 -10.40 -3.38
C LEU A 262 6.17 -11.31 -4.60
N CYS A 263 5.93 -10.72 -5.77
CA CYS A 263 5.86 -11.46 -7.05
C CYS A 263 7.23 -11.60 -7.74
N GLY A 264 8.32 -11.22 -7.11
CA GLY A 264 9.66 -11.22 -7.71
C GLY A 264 9.88 -10.17 -8.79
N LEU A 265 8.99 -9.17 -8.90
CA LEU A 265 9.11 -8.08 -9.86
C LEU A 265 9.89 -6.91 -9.26
N GLY A 266 11.03 -6.62 -9.85
CA GLY A 266 11.80 -5.44 -9.50
C GLY A 266 11.16 -4.14 -9.95
N SER A 267 11.48 -3.06 -9.25
CA SER A 267 10.91 -1.75 -9.57
C SER A 267 11.92 -0.61 -9.44
N VAL A 268 11.74 0.43 -10.26
CA VAL A 268 12.27 1.76 -9.98
C VAL A 268 11.20 2.51 -9.21
N ILE A 269 11.45 2.75 -7.94
CA ILE A 269 10.50 3.44 -7.06
C ILE A 269 10.66 4.95 -7.27
N VAL A 270 9.56 5.63 -7.54
CA VAL A 270 9.54 7.08 -7.77
C VAL A 270 8.59 7.76 -6.81
N TYR A 271 8.92 8.99 -6.42
CA TYR A 271 8.00 9.83 -5.66
C TYR A 271 8.30 11.31 -5.79
N ARG A 272 7.25 12.10 -5.92
CA ARG A 272 7.32 13.56 -5.88
C ARG A 272 6.15 14.12 -5.11
N THR A 273 6.44 14.98 -4.14
CA THR A 273 5.43 15.73 -3.40
C THR A 273 5.72 17.22 -3.43
N ASN A 274 4.87 18.01 -2.81
CA ASN A 274 5.13 19.45 -2.69
C ASN A 274 6.47 19.67 -1.93
N PRO A 275 7.34 20.59 -2.40
CA PRO A 275 8.65 20.84 -1.77
C PRO A 275 8.57 21.16 -0.27
N LEU A 276 7.57 21.93 0.17
CA LEU A 276 7.38 22.24 1.58
C LEU A 276 7.02 20.98 2.39
N THR A 277 6.10 20.16 1.85
CA THR A 277 5.73 18.88 2.47
C THR A 277 6.94 17.95 2.58
N TYR A 278 7.76 17.89 1.54
CA TYR A 278 8.98 17.07 1.54
C TYR A 278 9.99 17.56 2.58
N MET A 279 10.21 18.88 2.68
CA MET A 279 11.12 19.46 3.64
C MET A 279 10.68 19.16 5.08
N ILE A 280 9.39 19.30 5.38
CA ILE A 280 8.81 18.95 6.68
C ILE A 280 8.95 17.43 6.94
N ALA A 281 8.62 16.60 5.96
CA ALA A 281 8.76 15.15 6.09
C ALA A 281 10.21 14.77 6.40
N LYS A 282 11.20 15.35 5.71
CA LYS A 282 12.61 15.09 5.93
C LYS A 282 13.12 15.50 7.32
N MET A 283 12.49 16.50 7.97
CA MET A 283 12.82 16.88 9.35
C MET A 283 12.21 15.94 10.40
N VAL A 284 11.08 15.30 10.08
CA VAL A 284 10.30 14.52 11.03
C VAL A 284 10.52 13.01 10.86
N VAL A 285 10.79 12.57 9.63
CA VAL A 285 10.93 11.16 9.26
C VAL A 285 12.41 10.82 9.16
N ASN A 286 12.87 9.92 10.01
CA ASN A 286 14.26 9.48 10.06
C ASN A 286 14.38 8.03 9.53
N ILE A 287 14.03 7.84 8.25
CA ILE A 287 14.19 6.56 7.57
C ILE A 287 15.04 6.76 6.31
N PRO A 288 15.97 5.83 6.02
CA PRO A 288 16.86 5.92 4.85
C PRO A 288 16.12 5.66 3.53
N HIS A 289 14.98 4.98 3.57
CA HIS A 289 14.22 4.53 2.40
C HIS A 289 12.75 4.90 2.52
N ILE A 290 12.07 5.08 1.38
CA ILE A 290 10.62 5.31 1.31
C ILE A 290 9.88 4.14 0.67
N GLY A 291 10.56 3.29 -0.05
CA GLY A 291 10.00 2.09 -0.68
C GLY A 291 9.94 0.93 0.31
N LEU A 292 8.79 0.31 0.44
CA LEU A 292 8.61 -0.82 1.36
C LEU A 292 9.58 -1.97 1.14
N PRO A 293 9.94 -2.37 -0.10
CA PRO A 293 10.97 -3.41 -0.29
C PRO A 293 12.31 -3.08 0.36
N ASN A 294 12.78 -1.83 0.22
CA ASN A 294 14.04 -1.39 0.83
C ASN A 294 13.94 -1.29 2.35
N ILE A 295 12.80 -0.81 2.86
CA ILE A 295 12.53 -0.72 4.30
C ILE A 295 12.53 -2.11 4.93
N VAL A 296 11.84 -3.08 4.31
CA VAL A 296 11.76 -4.46 4.81
C VAL A 296 13.13 -5.14 4.75
N ALA A 297 13.87 -4.94 3.65
CA ALA A 297 15.21 -5.48 3.50
C ALA A 297 16.27 -4.80 4.39
N GLY A 298 15.96 -3.63 4.96
CA GLY A 298 16.93 -2.82 5.73
C GLY A 298 18.09 -2.26 4.89
N ARG A 299 18.00 -2.35 3.56
CA ARG A 299 19.02 -1.92 2.58
C ARG A 299 18.37 -1.57 1.25
N SER A 300 19.14 -0.90 0.38
CA SER A 300 18.67 -0.59 -0.98
C SER A 300 18.75 -1.84 -1.85
N VAL A 301 17.59 -2.47 -2.12
CA VAL A 301 17.44 -3.60 -3.05
C VAL A 301 16.89 -3.13 -4.40
N VAL A 302 16.17 -2.03 -4.42
CA VAL A 302 15.65 -1.38 -5.62
C VAL A 302 15.95 0.12 -5.59
N PRO A 303 16.19 0.79 -6.74
CA PRO A 303 16.47 2.22 -6.76
C PRO A 303 15.25 3.05 -6.38
N GLU A 304 15.49 4.13 -5.62
CA GLU A 304 14.50 5.14 -5.26
C GLU A 304 14.89 6.49 -5.84
N LEU A 305 14.04 7.06 -6.68
CA LEU A 305 14.24 8.36 -7.30
C LEU A 305 13.18 9.34 -6.79
N ILE A 306 13.60 10.22 -5.86
CA ILE A 306 12.70 11.06 -5.09
C ILE A 306 12.94 12.52 -5.43
N GLN A 307 11.87 13.32 -5.57
CA GLN A 307 11.90 14.78 -5.77
C GLN A 307 12.77 15.17 -6.97
N ASN A 308 13.95 15.77 -6.72
CA ASN A 308 14.87 16.25 -7.75
C ASN A 308 15.58 15.13 -8.52
N ASP A 309 15.64 13.93 -7.93
CA ASP A 309 16.18 12.75 -8.60
C ASP A 309 15.16 12.08 -9.51
N PHE A 310 13.87 12.35 -9.30
CA PHE A 310 12.80 11.87 -10.16
C PHE A 310 12.76 12.69 -11.47
N THR A 311 13.66 12.38 -12.38
CA THR A 311 13.73 12.95 -13.73
C THR A 311 13.61 11.85 -14.79
N PRO A 312 13.08 12.13 -16.00
CA PRO A 312 12.93 11.13 -17.05
C PRO A 312 14.24 10.39 -17.37
N ALA A 313 15.35 11.13 -17.45
CA ALA A 313 16.65 10.55 -17.78
C ALA A 313 17.17 9.60 -16.66
N LYS A 314 17.01 9.97 -15.38
CA LYS A 314 17.43 9.11 -14.27
C LYS A 314 16.55 7.87 -14.15
N VAL A 315 15.24 8.00 -14.35
CA VAL A 315 14.30 6.86 -14.36
C VAL A 315 14.66 5.90 -15.49
N ALA A 316 14.85 6.41 -16.70
CA ALA A 316 15.22 5.58 -17.84
C ALA A 316 16.57 4.89 -17.62
N LYS A 317 17.57 5.60 -17.10
CA LYS A 317 18.87 5.01 -16.77
C LYS A 317 18.75 3.87 -15.76
N ALA A 318 18.07 4.11 -14.64
CA ALA A 318 17.84 3.09 -13.62
C ALA A 318 17.07 1.88 -14.16
N ALA A 319 16.06 2.11 -15.02
CA ALA A 319 15.32 1.05 -15.67
C ALA A 319 16.20 0.20 -16.58
N MET A 320 17.01 0.82 -17.42
CA MET A 320 17.92 0.10 -18.33
C MET A 320 18.95 -0.72 -17.55
N GLU A 321 19.52 -0.15 -16.49
CA GLU A 321 20.44 -0.87 -15.61
C GLU A 321 19.81 -2.10 -14.95
N LEU A 322 18.54 -2.04 -14.53
CA LEU A 322 17.82 -3.15 -13.93
C LEU A 322 17.34 -4.19 -14.95
N LEU A 323 17.20 -3.83 -16.23
CA LEU A 323 16.87 -4.76 -17.30
C LEU A 323 18.05 -5.59 -17.77
N GLU A 324 19.29 -5.20 -17.42
CA GLU A 324 20.50 -6.02 -17.65
C GLU A 324 20.39 -7.33 -16.86
N SER A 325 20.71 -8.46 -17.53
CA SER A 325 20.47 -9.81 -17.00
C SER A 325 21.12 -10.10 -15.65
N GLU A 326 22.35 -9.63 -15.43
CA GLU A 326 23.06 -9.83 -14.15
C GLU A 326 22.42 -9.05 -12.99
N ARG A 327 22.08 -7.78 -13.20
CA ARG A 327 21.41 -6.95 -12.18
C ARG A 327 20.01 -7.40 -11.89
N ASN A 328 19.27 -7.82 -12.92
CA ASN A 328 17.94 -8.38 -12.74
C ASN A 328 17.96 -9.66 -11.89
N ALA A 329 18.89 -10.56 -12.16
CA ALA A 329 19.05 -11.79 -11.40
C ALA A 329 19.41 -11.53 -9.92
N LEU A 330 20.34 -10.59 -9.66
CA LEU A 330 20.73 -10.19 -8.32
C LEU A 330 19.54 -9.56 -7.56
N MET A 331 18.81 -8.64 -8.20
CA MET A 331 17.64 -8.01 -7.62
C MET A 331 16.54 -9.02 -7.29
N LYS A 332 16.23 -9.94 -8.19
CA LYS A 332 15.25 -11.02 -7.94
C LYS A 332 15.64 -11.86 -6.74
N LYS A 333 16.91 -12.26 -6.65
CA LYS A 333 17.45 -12.98 -5.49
C LYS A 333 17.34 -12.16 -4.19
N ASP A 334 17.53 -10.84 -4.27
CA ASP A 334 17.35 -9.93 -3.13
C ASP A 334 15.90 -9.77 -2.68
N LEU A 335 14.94 -10.02 -3.57
CA LEU A 335 13.50 -9.97 -3.29
C LEU A 335 12.93 -11.31 -2.79
N GLU A 336 13.67 -12.42 -2.89
CA GLU A 336 13.27 -13.74 -2.38
C GLU A 336 13.41 -13.89 -0.85
N TYR A 337 13.91 -12.86 -0.16
CA TYR A 337 14.04 -12.77 1.30
C TYR A 337 12.84 -12.02 1.88
#